data_3df2df2874bade53e68c8ee1fb20c586
#
_entry.id   3df2df2874bade53e68c8ee1fb20c586
#
_cell.length_a   1.000
_cell.length_b   1.000
_cell.length_c   1.000
_cell.angle_alpha   90.00
_cell.angle_beta   90.00
_cell.angle_gamma   90.00
#
_symmetry.space_group_name_H-M   'P 1'
#
loop_
_entity.id
_entity.type
_entity.pdbx_description
1 polymer ?
#
loop_
_entity_poly.entity_id
_entity_poly.type
_entity_poly.pdbx_seq_one_letter_code
_entity_poly.pdbx_strand_id
1 'polypeptide(L)'
;MDRRSFLKASTLLSVGGTLPSCATNPVSGEKDLILLNEDEEAELGRSSHKQIMKAYSRYNDPKILEYVTELGEKLATVSHRNELIYHFTVLDSPQVNAFAVPGGYVYITRGMLAYLGSEAEGYLVQ
;
A
#
# COMPACT_ATOMS: atom_id res chain seq x y z
N MET A 1 5.40 21.94 -40.54
CA MET A 1 4.39 20.97 -40.13
C MET A 1 3.04 21.67 -40.01
N ASP A 2 2.06 21.17 -40.72
CA ASP A 2 0.75 21.80 -40.75
C ASP A 2 0.01 21.53 -39.41
N ARG A 3 -0.71 22.52 -38.95
CA ARG A 3 -1.52 22.38 -37.71
C ARG A 3 -2.50 21.22 -37.78
N ARG A 4 -3.02 20.97 -38.97
CA ARG A 4 -3.96 19.85 -39.18
C ARG A 4 -3.29 18.50 -39.01
N SER A 5 -2.06 18.36 -39.49
CA SER A 5 -1.31 17.11 -39.32
C SER A 5 -0.97 16.90 -37.85
N PHE A 6 -0.61 17.97 -37.15
CA PHE A 6 -0.31 17.90 -35.73
C PHE A 6 -1.55 17.48 -34.91
N LEU A 7 -2.70 18.06 -35.21
CA LEU A 7 -3.93 17.72 -34.53
C LEU A 7 -4.35 16.28 -34.77
N LYS A 8 -4.19 15.79 -36.01
CA LYS A 8 -4.48 14.38 -36.33
C LYS A 8 -3.55 13.44 -35.57
N ALA A 9 -2.28 13.76 -35.53
CA ALA A 9 -1.31 12.95 -34.78
C ALA A 9 -1.60 12.94 -33.29
N SER A 10 -1.95 14.11 -32.73
CA SER A 10 -2.33 14.21 -31.32
C SER A 10 -3.58 13.39 -30.99
N THR A 11 -4.57 13.43 -31.87
CA THR A 11 -5.80 12.65 -31.69
C THR A 11 -5.52 11.15 -31.71
N LEU A 12 -4.70 10.69 -32.65
CA LEU A 12 -4.31 9.28 -32.73
C LEU A 12 -3.55 8.83 -31.47
N LEU A 13 -2.63 9.67 -31.00
CA LEU A 13 -1.87 9.37 -29.78
C LEU A 13 -2.78 9.31 -28.56
N SER A 14 -3.76 10.20 -28.49
CA SER A 14 -4.74 10.19 -27.39
C SER A 14 -5.54 8.89 -27.36
N VAL A 15 -6.02 8.45 -28.53
CA VAL A 15 -6.80 7.21 -28.61
C VAL A 15 -5.91 6.00 -28.28
N GLY A 16 -4.70 5.94 -28.86
CA GLY A 16 -3.78 4.86 -28.59
C GLY A 16 -3.30 4.83 -27.14
N GLY A 17 -3.10 6.01 -26.52
CA GLY A 17 -2.69 6.11 -25.13
C GLY A 17 -3.79 5.80 -24.13
N THR A 18 -5.04 6.10 -24.48
CA THR A 18 -6.14 5.89 -23.53
C THR A 18 -6.55 4.44 -23.40
N LEU A 19 -6.47 3.64 -24.45
CA LEU A 19 -6.90 2.25 -24.40
C LEU A 19 -6.15 1.42 -23.35
N PRO A 20 -4.82 1.34 -23.33
CA PRO A 20 -4.12 0.62 -22.27
C PRO A 20 -4.11 1.35 -20.94
N SER A 21 -4.08 2.69 -20.94
CA SER A 21 -4.04 3.46 -19.69
C SER A 21 -5.35 3.41 -18.94
N CYS A 22 -6.47 3.35 -19.64
CA CYS A 22 -7.78 3.23 -18.99
C CYS A 22 -7.93 1.93 -18.22
N ALA A 23 -7.26 0.87 -18.67
CA ALA A 23 -7.27 -0.41 -17.98
C ALA A 23 -6.55 -0.32 -16.63
N THR A 24 -5.67 0.65 -16.44
CA THR A 24 -4.86 0.79 -15.23
C THR A 24 -5.21 2.04 -14.41
N ASN A 25 -6.32 2.72 -14.72
CA ASN A 25 -6.71 3.87 -13.91
C ASN A 25 -7.22 3.42 -12.54
N PRO A 26 -7.39 4.33 -11.56
CA PRO A 26 -7.79 3.96 -10.20
C PRO A 26 -9.10 3.18 -10.13
N VAL A 27 -10.04 3.46 -11.02
CA VAL A 27 -11.31 2.73 -11.07
C VAL A 27 -11.09 1.30 -11.56
N SER A 28 -10.23 1.13 -12.57
CA SER A 28 -9.84 -0.20 -13.06
C SER A 28 -9.03 -0.96 -12.03
N GLY A 29 -8.21 -0.28 -11.24
CA GLY A 29 -7.46 -0.89 -10.15
C GLY A 29 -8.38 -1.56 -9.14
N GLU A 30 -9.48 -0.93 -8.78
CA GLU A 30 -10.48 -1.52 -7.90
C GLU A 30 -11.12 -2.75 -8.54
N LYS A 31 -11.44 -2.69 -9.81
CA LYS A 31 -12.00 -3.82 -10.54
C LYS A 31 -11.02 -4.99 -10.63
N ASP A 32 -9.74 -4.69 -10.86
CA ASP A 32 -8.70 -5.71 -10.90
C ASP A 32 -8.57 -6.43 -9.56
N LEU A 33 -8.67 -5.70 -8.44
CA LEU A 33 -8.68 -6.30 -7.12
C LEU A 33 -9.90 -7.20 -6.90
N ILE A 34 -11.05 -6.82 -7.42
CA ILE A 34 -12.28 -7.61 -7.35
C ILE A 34 -12.16 -8.89 -8.18
N LEU A 35 -11.40 -8.85 -9.27
CA LEU A 35 -11.21 -10.02 -10.16
C LEU A 35 -10.28 -11.06 -9.56
N LEU A 36 -9.45 -10.71 -8.58
CA LEU A 36 -8.61 -11.67 -7.89
C LEU A 36 -9.44 -12.50 -6.92
N ASN A 37 -9.32 -13.82 -6.97
CA ASN A 37 -9.91 -14.67 -5.96
C ASN A 37 -9.02 -14.66 -4.70
N GLU A 38 -9.54 -15.24 -3.61
CA GLU A 38 -8.83 -15.25 -2.32
C GLU A 38 -7.47 -15.94 -2.40
N ASP A 39 -7.39 -17.04 -3.16
CA ASP A 39 -6.14 -17.77 -3.31
C ASP A 39 -5.10 -16.97 -4.09
N GLU A 40 -5.52 -16.31 -5.16
CA GLU A 40 -4.64 -15.44 -5.95
C GLU A 40 -4.17 -14.24 -5.15
N GLU A 41 -5.05 -13.64 -4.36
CA GLU A 41 -4.72 -12.52 -3.50
C GLU A 41 -3.70 -12.95 -2.44
N ALA A 42 -3.91 -14.10 -1.81
CA ALA A 42 -2.99 -14.64 -0.81
C ALA A 42 -1.61 -14.95 -1.42
N GLU A 43 -1.58 -15.51 -2.62
CA GLU A 43 -0.32 -15.81 -3.31
C GLU A 43 0.43 -14.54 -3.68
N LEU A 44 -0.27 -13.54 -4.18
CA LEU A 44 0.32 -12.25 -4.49
C LEU A 44 0.89 -11.59 -3.22
N GLY A 45 0.17 -11.70 -2.11
CA GLY A 45 0.63 -11.19 -0.83
C GLY A 45 1.91 -11.87 -0.37
N ARG A 46 1.97 -13.18 -0.41
CA ARG A 46 3.17 -13.94 -0.02
C ARG A 46 4.37 -13.59 -0.90
N SER A 47 4.15 -13.48 -2.20
CA SER A 47 5.20 -13.12 -3.16
C SER A 47 5.71 -11.70 -2.92
N SER A 48 4.80 -10.75 -2.74
CA SER A 48 5.15 -9.37 -2.44
C SER A 48 5.89 -9.25 -1.11
N HIS A 49 5.44 -9.98 -0.10
CA HIS A 49 6.08 -9.99 1.22
C HIS A 49 7.55 -10.44 1.12
N LYS A 50 7.83 -11.48 0.36
CA LYS A 50 9.20 -11.96 0.15
C LYS A 50 10.08 -10.87 -0.46
N GLN A 51 9.56 -10.15 -1.45
CA GLN A 51 10.31 -9.07 -2.10
C GLN A 51 10.56 -7.90 -1.15
N ILE A 52 9.56 -7.54 -0.36
CA ILE A 52 9.69 -6.48 0.62
C ILE A 52 10.74 -6.84 1.68
N MET A 53 10.74 -8.08 2.14
CA MET A 53 11.71 -8.54 3.14
C MET A 53 13.13 -8.67 2.59
N LYS A 54 13.30 -8.68 1.27
CA LYS A 54 14.63 -8.55 0.65
C LYS A 54 15.11 -7.11 0.60
N ALA A 55 14.18 -6.16 0.45
CA ALA A 55 14.51 -4.74 0.35
C ALA A 55 14.67 -4.06 1.70
N TYR A 56 13.99 -4.56 2.73
CA TYR A 56 13.97 -3.97 4.07
C TYR A 56 14.28 -5.01 5.12
N SER A 57 14.94 -4.59 6.20
CA SER A 57 15.11 -5.43 7.39
C SER A 57 13.95 -5.21 8.35
N ARG A 58 13.62 -6.23 9.13
CA ARG A 58 12.64 -6.09 10.20
C ARG A 58 13.25 -5.32 11.37
N TYR A 59 12.45 -4.46 11.95
CA TYR A 59 12.81 -3.83 13.21
C TYR A 59 12.38 -4.76 14.35
N ASN A 60 13.36 -5.43 14.96
CA ASN A 60 13.12 -6.49 15.95
C ASN A 60 13.00 -5.90 17.36
N ASP A 61 11.87 -5.26 17.63
CA ASP A 61 11.51 -4.82 18.97
C ASP A 61 10.15 -5.44 19.31
N PRO A 62 10.11 -6.46 20.18
CA PRO A 62 8.87 -7.15 20.50
C PRO A 62 7.78 -6.26 21.08
N LYS A 63 8.15 -5.26 21.88
CA LYS A 63 7.17 -4.33 22.47
C LYS A 63 6.51 -3.45 21.43
N ILE A 64 7.29 -2.96 20.47
CA ILE A 64 6.79 -2.12 19.39
C ILE A 64 5.91 -2.96 18.47
N LEU A 65 6.34 -4.18 18.12
CA LEU A 65 5.55 -5.07 17.29
C LEU A 65 4.21 -5.42 17.95
N GLU A 66 4.24 -5.72 19.24
CA GLU A 66 3.03 -6.00 20.01
C GLU A 66 2.07 -4.81 19.97
N TYR A 67 2.57 -3.61 20.22
CA TYR A 67 1.76 -2.39 20.18
C TYR A 67 1.13 -2.16 18.79
N VAL A 68 1.92 -2.28 17.75
CA VAL A 68 1.47 -2.09 16.37
C VAL A 68 0.42 -3.16 16.01
N THR A 69 0.66 -4.39 16.40
CA THR A 69 -0.27 -5.50 16.13
C THR A 69 -1.61 -5.27 16.83
N GLU A 70 -1.60 -4.91 18.12
CA GLU A 70 -2.81 -4.62 18.87
C GLU A 70 -3.61 -3.47 18.28
N LEU A 71 -2.92 -2.38 17.95
CA LEU A 71 -3.57 -1.22 17.35
C LEU A 71 -4.14 -1.56 15.98
N GLY A 72 -3.36 -2.29 15.17
CA GLY A 72 -3.79 -2.71 13.84
C GLY A 72 -4.98 -3.64 13.87
N GLU A 73 -5.01 -4.58 14.80
CA GLU A 73 -6.15 -5.49 14.97
C GLU A 73 -7.42 -4.76 15.38
N LYS A 74 -7.31 -3.77 16.24
CA LYS A 74 -8.44 -2.93 16.60
C LYS A 74 -9.00 -2.18 15.39
N LEU A 75 -8.13 -1.65 14.54
CA LEU A 75 -8.55 -0.97 13.32
C LEU A 75 -9.14 -1.95 12.30
N ALA A 76 -8.60 -3.16 12.24
CA ALA A 76 -9.10 -4.19 11.34
C ALA A 76 -10.53 -4.61 11.67
N THR A 77 -10.92 -4.63 12.96
CA THR A 77 -12.28 -5.02 13.36
C THR A 77 -13.35 -4.07 12.83
N VAL A 78 -13.01 -2.82 12.55
CA VAL A 78 -13.93 -1.82 12.02
C VAL A 78 -13.77 -1.60 10.53
N SER A 79 -12.89 -2.36 9.86
CA SER A 79 -12.67 -2.26 8.43
C SER A 79 -13.71 -3.07 7.64
N HIS A 80 -13.80 -2.79 6.34
CA HIS A 80 -14.69 -3.52 5.44
C HIS A 80 -14.30 -5.00 5.27
N ARG A 81 -13.05 -5.34 5.55
CA ARG A 81 -12.54 -6.70 5.39
C ARG A 81 -12.04 -7.23 6.71
N ASN A 82 -12.92 -7.26 7.69
CA ASN A 82 -12.60 -7.74 9.04
C ASN A 82 -12.40 -9.25 9.12
N GLU A 83 -12.77 -9.99 8.06
CA GLU A 83 -12.54 -11.43 7.96
C GLU A 83 -11.10 -11.77 7.57
N LEU A 84 -10.33 -10.81 7.08
CA LEU A 84 -8.93 -11.05 6.72
C LEU A 84 -8.07 -11.21 7.97
N ILE A 85 -7.09 -12.10 7.85
CA ILE A 85 -6.01 -12.18 8.84
C ILE A 85 -4.94 -11.16 8.43
N TYR A 86 -4.71 -10.18 9.29
CA TYR A 86 -3.73 -9.13 9.02
C TYR A 86 -2.38 -9.49 9.61
N HIS A 87 -1.33 -9.22 8.84
CA HIS A 87 0.05 -9.45 9.24
C HIS A 87 0.78 -8.10 9.32
N PHE A 88 1.22 -7.73 10.51
CA PHE A 88 1.89 -6.44 10.73
C PHE A 88 3.39 -6.64 10.84
N THR A 89 4.15 -5.83 10.14
CA THR A 89 5.61 -5.85 10.16
C THR A 89 6.13 -4.44 10.36
N VAL A 90 7.04 -4.28 11.30
CA VAL A 90 7.77 -3.01 11.48
C VAL A 90 9.07 -3.11 10.70
N LEU A 91 9.30 -2.17 9.81
CA LEU A 91 10.49 -2.12 8.98
C LEU A 91 11.55 -1.21 9.59
N ASP A 92 12.80 -1.66 9.56
CA ASP A 92 13.93 -0.90 10.07
C ASP A 92 14.38 0.13 9.01
N SER A 93 13.61 1.20 8.90
CA SER A 93 13.88 2.28 7.97
C SER A 93 13.58 3.62 8.66
N PRO A 94 14.47 4.62 8.48
CA PRO A 94 14.23 5.95 9.05
C PRO A 94 13.20 6.76 8.26
N GLN A 95 12.81 6.32 7.10
CA GLN A 95 11.81 7.02 6.27
C GLN A 95 10.44 6.96 6.92
N VAL A 96 9.68 8.04 6.79
CA VAL A 96 8.30 8.10 7.29
C VAL A 96 7.42 7.46 6.22
N ASN A 97 7.02 6.22 6.44
CA ASN A 97 6.22 5.48 5.47
C ASN A 97 5.41 4.36 6.14
N ALA A 98 4.25 4.07 5.53
CA ALA A 98 3.43 2.91 5.86
C ALA A 98 2.71 2.50 4.59
N PHE A 99 2.58 1.19 4.36
CA PHE A 99 1.92 0.69 3.16
C PHE A 99 1.40 -0.73 3.39
N ALA A 100 0.54 -1.17 2.50
CA ALA A 100 -0.05 -2.49 2.55
C ALA A 100 0.01 -3.16 1.18
N VAL A 101 0.04 -4.48 1.18
CA VAL A 101 -0.07 -5.27 -0.05
C VAL A 101 -1.25 -6.24 0.10
N PRO A 102 -1.77 -6.78 -1.00
CA PRO A 102 -2.89 -7.72 -0.93
C PRO A 102 -2.60 -8.91 -0.03
N GLY A 103 -3.64 -9.51 0.53
CA GLY A 103 -3.49 -10.65 1.44
C GLY A 103 -3.39 -10.26 2.91
N GLY A 104 -3.56 -8.96 3.25
CA GLY A 104 -3.59 -8.51 4.64
C GLY A 104 -2.21 -8.15 5.22
N TYR A 105 -1.21 -7.98 4.40
CA TYR A 105 0.13 -7.59 4.86
C TYR A 105 0.23 -6.07 5.00
N VAL A 106 0.57 -5.61 6.19
CA VAL A 106 0.69 -4.18 6.52
C VAL A 106 2.09 -3.90 7.05
N TYR A 107 2.71 -2.87 6.54
CA TYR A 107 4.07 -2.48 6.89
C TYR A 107 4.10 -1.05 7.41
N ILE A 108 4.84 -0.84 8.48
CA ILE A 108 5.07 0.49 9.02
C ILE A 108 6.56 0.63 9.35
N THR A 109 7.18 1.74 8.97
CA THR A 109 8.58 1.99 9.26
C THR A 109 8.77 2.51 10.69
N ARG A 110 9.96 2.29 11.27
CA ARG A 110 10.28 2.89 12.55
C ARG A 110 10.29 4.42 12.48
N GLY A 111 10.61 4.97 11.29
CA GLY A 111 10.53 6.41 11.07
C GLY A 111 9.10 6.95 11.18
N MET A 112 8.13 6.22 10.66
CA MET A 112 6.72 6.58 10.81
C MET A 112 6.27 6.52 12.27
N LEU A 113 6.69 5.49 13.00
CA LEU A 113 6.35 5.37 14.43
C LEU A 113 6.94 6.51 15.25
N ALA A 114 8.19 6.88 14.97
CA ALA A 114 8.83 8.01 15.63
C ALA A 114 8.13 9.34 15.31
N TYR A 115 7.74 9.52 14.04
CA TYR A 115 6.99 10.69 13.61
C TYR A 115 5.65 10.81 14.31
N LEU A 116 4.89 9.72 14.36
CA LEU A 116 3.59 9.71 15.05
C LEU A 116 3.73 9.93 16.54
N GLY A 117 4.78 9.39 17.15
CA GLY A 117 5.09 9.61 18.56
C GLY A 117 5.41 11.07 18.84
N SER A 118 6.21 11.71 18.00
CA SER A 118 6.55 13.13 18.13
C SER A 118 5.34 14.03 17.98
N GLU A 119 4.48 13.72 17.00
CA GLU A 119 3.25 14.48 16.80
C GLU A 119 2.30 14.33 18.00
N ALA A 120 2.16 13.13 18.53
CA ALA A 120 1.35 12.87 19.70
C ALA A 120 1.86 13.62 20.93
N GLU A 121 3.17 13.62 21.17
CA GLU A 121 3.80 14.36 22.25
C GLU A 121 3.59 15.86 22.10
N GLY A 122 3.78 16.39 20.90
CA GLY A 122 3.55 17.80 20.61
C GLY A 122 2.12 18.22 20.85
N TYR A 123 1.19 17.37 20.51
CA TYR A 123 -0.24 17.61 20.70
C TYR A 123 -0.62 17.62 22.19
N LEU A 124 -0.03 16.70 22.97
CA LEU A 124 -0.33 16.60 24.40
C LEU A 124 0.28 17.77 25.21
N VAL A 125 1.35 18.38 24.73
CA VAL A 125 2.01 19.51 25.41
C VAL A 125 1.28 20.83 25.17
N GLN A 126 0.49 20.91 24.10
CA GLN A 126 -0.33 22.07 23.82
C GLN A 126 -1.63 22.06 24.65
#